data_5b4d26a156c0bd57371ab5c4c1edd1f7
#
_entry.id   5b4d26a156c0bd57371ab5c4c1edd1f7
#
_cell.length_a   1.000
_cell.length_b   1.000
_cell.length_c   1.000
_cell.angle_alpha   90.00
_cell.angle_beta   90.00
_cell.angle_gamma   90.00
#
_symmetry.space_group_name_H-M   'P 1'
#
loop_
_entity.id
_entity.type
_entity.pdbx_description
1 polymer ?
#
loop_
_entity_poly.entity_id
_entity_poly.type
_entity_poly.pdbx_seq_one_letter_code
_entity_poly.pdbx_strand_id
1 'polypeptide(L)'
;ILIGLVGSEMCIETGLGQATGAAARLVFGSSVLIKNSLGAAAVLILAVITLVPVVKLAVLMVMYQGAAALLQPVCDKRIISCIQGMAAGHGLLLRITLYSLFLFILVIAITCAGTNVTYLAA
;
A
#
# COMPACT_ATOMS: atom_id res chain seq x y z
N ILE A 1 -2.95 17.68 16.07
CA ILE A 1 -3.96 17.84 15.02
C ILE A 1 -3.77 19.15 14.28
N LEU A 2 -3.68 20.25 15.00
CA LEU A 2 -3.33 21.54 14.40
C LEU A 2 -1.98 21.51 13.71
N ILE A 3 -1.01 20.82 14.28
CA ILE A 3 0.31 20.61 13.70
C ILE A 3 0.20 19.75 12.42
N GLY A 4 -0.67 18.77 12.39
CA GLY A 4 -0.95 17.99 11.21
C GLY A 4 -1.65 18.81 10.11
N LEU A 5 -2.60 19.67 10.47
CA LEU A 5 -3.27 20.57 9.55
C LEU A 5 -2.35 21.66 9.03
N VAL A 6 -1.58 22.26 9.89
CA VAL A 6 -0.56 23.24 9.52
C VAL A 6 0.54 22.60 8.68
N GLY A 7 0.93 21.38 9.01
CA GLY A 7 1.80 20.58 8.18
C GLY A 7 1.19 20.30 6.81
N SER A 8 -0.09 20.04 6.74
CA SER A 8 -0.82 19.84 5.49
C SER A 8 -0.89 21.13 4.67
N GLU A 9 -0.96 22.28 5.28
CA GLU A 9 -1.01 23.55 4.59
C GLU A 9 0.32 24.10 4.18
N MET A 10 1.29 23.90 5.00
CA MET A 10 2.66 24.31 4.71
C MET A 10 3.44 23.30 4.00
N CYS A 11 2.84 22.40 3.80
CA CYS A 11 2.72 21.53 3.27
C CYS A 11 3.66 20.79 2.76
N ILE A 12 3.75 20.65 1.88
CA ILE A 12 4.61 19.75 1.17
C ILE A 12 6.08 19.95 1.56
N GLU A 13 6.50 21.13 1.85
CA GLU A 13 7.84 21.41 2.34
C GLU A 13 8.03 21.10 3.82
N THR A 14 7.11 21.54 4.63
CA THR A 14 7.19 21.37 6.07
C THR A 14 6.58 20.04 6.52
N GLY A 15 5.61 19.52 5.79
CA GLY A 15 5.00 18.23 6.06
C GLY A 15 5.97 17.06 5.93
N LEU A 16 6.81 17.07 4.90
CA LEU A 16 7.90 16.11 4.75
C LEU A 16 8.97 16.28 5.84
N GLY A 17 9.32 17.49 6.19
CA GLY A 17 10.25 17.78 7.28
C GLY A 17 9.69 17.37 8.63
N GLN A 18 8.41 17.58 8.88
CA GLN A 18 7.75 17.15 10.11
C GLN A 18 7.53 15.65 10.18
N ALA A 19 7.16 15.01 9.08
CA ALA A 19 7.06 13.57 9.02
C ALA A 19 8.42 12.90 9.23
N THR A 20 9.47 13.42 8.64
CA THR A 20 10.84 12.97 8.84
C THR A 20 11.32 13.25 10.27
N GLY A 21 11.00 14.40 10.82
CA GLY A 21 11.31 14.78 12.19
C GLY A 21 10.54 13.94 13.22
N ALA A 22 9.27 13.65 12.98
CA ALA A 22 8.48 12.75 13.80
C ALA A 22 9.00 11.32 13.71
N ALA A 23 9.32 10.86 12.52
CA ALA A 23 9.94 9.55 12.30
C ALA A 23 11.32 9.48 12.99
N ALA A 24 12.13 10.52 12.89
CA ALA A 24 13.43 10.60 13.57
C ALA A 24 13.26 10.60 15.09
N ARG A 25 12.32 11.35 15.63
CA ARG A 25 12.00 11.32 17.07
C ARG A 25 11.51 9.97 17.53
N LEU A 26 10.71 9.30 16.70
CA LEU A 26 10.30 7.92 16.92
C LEU A 26 11.50 6.98 16.89
N VAL A 27 12.44 7.18 16.00
CA VAL A 27 13.65 6.37 15.88
C VAL A 27 14.63 6.63 17.02
N PHE A 28 14.71 7.85 17.53
CA PHE A 28 15.65 8.22 18.60
C PHE A 28 15.09 8.04 20.01
N GLY A 29 13.79 7.84 20.15
CA GLY A 29 13.10 8.00 21.43
C GLY A 29 13.22 6.88 22.43
N SER A 30 13.64 5.68 22.12
CA SER A 30 13.90 4.63 23.12
C SER A 30 14.14 3.24 22.52
N SER A 31 14.62 2.33 23.36
CA SER A 31 14.74 0.90 23.08
C SER A 31 13.41 0.21 22.71
N VAL A 32 12.27 0.78 23.07
CA VAL A 32 10.95 0.37 22.62
C VAL A 32 10.81 0.52 21.10
N LEU A 33 11.50 1.48 20.54
CA LEU A 33 11.50 1.76 19.14
C LEU A 33 12.27 0.75 18.28
N ILE A 34 13.19 -0.01 18.85
CA ILE A 34 13.87 -1.06 18.12
C ILE A 34 12.85 -2.12 17.68
N LYS A 35 11.90 -2.48 18.53
CA LYS A 35 10.81 -3.38 18.16
C LYS A 35 9.85 -2.75 17.16
N ASN A 36 9.59 -1.47 17.30
CA ASN A 36 8.75 -0.72 16.38
C ASN A 36 9.43 -0.50 15.03
N SER A 37 10.74 -0.32 15.02
CA SER A 37 11.50 -0.20 13.78
C SER A 37 11.57 -1.52 13.01
N LEU A 38 11.59 -2.66 13.71
CA LEU A 38 11.46 -3.98 13.09
C LEU A 38 10.10 -4.15 12.41
N GLY A 39 9.03 -3.72 13.08
CA GLY A 39 7.69 -3.73 12.49
C GLY A 39 7.58 -2.80 11.27
N ALA A 40 8.11 -1.59 11.38
CA ALA A 40 8.13 -0.65 10.28
C ALA A 40 8.99 -1.14 9.11
N ALA A 41 10.15 -1.72 9.40
CA ALA A 41 11.00 -2.32 8.38
C ALA A 41 10.31 -3.50 7.68
N ALA A 42 9.64 -4.36 8.44
CA ALA A 42 8.88 -5.47 7.88
C ALA A 42 7.76 -4.98 6.95
N VAL A 43 7.03 -3.94 7.33
CA VAL A 43 5.98 -3.31 6.49
C VAL A 43 6.58 -2.75 5.21
N LEU A 44 7.72 -2.06 5.28
CA LEU A 44 8.39 -1.50 4.11
C LEU A 44 8.87 -2.59 3.16
N ILE A 45 9.51 -3.63 3.68
CA ILE A 45 9.97 -4.76 2.88
C ILE A 45 8.78 -5.47 2.22
N LEU A 46 7.72 -5.71 2.98
CA LEU A 46 6.51 -6.32 2.47
C LEU A 46 5.87 -5.47 1.37
N ALA A 47 5.78 -4.16 1.57
CA ALA A 47 5.23 -3.23 0.60
C ALA A 47 6.04 -3.25 -0.70
N VAL A 48 7.36 -3.21 -0.62
CA VAL A 48 8.24 -3.24 -1.79
C VAL A 48 8.10 -4.57 -2.53
N ILE A 49 8.11 -5.70 -1.83
CA ILE A 49 7.95 -7.01 -2.46
C ILE A 49 6.58 -7.14 -3.12
N THR A 50 5.53 -6.62 -2.49
CA THR A 50 4.17 -6.69 -3.02
C THR A 50 3.94 -5.71 -4.17
N LEU A 51 4.69 -4.62 -4.23
CA LEU A 51 4.58 -3.63 -5.29
C LEU A 51 4.84 -4.23 -6.67
N VAL A 52 5.82 -5.11 -6.78
CA VAL A 52 6.17 -5.77 -8.07
C VAL A 52 4.98 -6.55 -8.65
N PRO A 53 4.35 -7.50 -7.94
CA PRO A 53 3.20 -8.21 -8.48
C PRO A 53 1.98 -7.30 -8.69
N VAL A 54 1.77 -6.29 -7.86
CA VAL A 54 0.67 -5.33 -8.02
C VAL A 54 0.81 -4.55 -9.32
N VAL A 55 2.00 -4.00 -9.58
CA VAL A 55 2.26 -3.28 -10.83
C VAL A 55 2.10 -4.20 -12.03
N LYS A 56 2.60 -5.43 -11.95
CA LYS A 56 2.47 -6.42 -13.02
C LYS A 56 1.01 -6.74 -13.32
N LEU A 57 0.19 -6.95 -12.31
CA LEU A 57 -1.25 -7.21 -12.47
C LEU A 57 -1.97 -5.98 -13.04
N ALA A 58 -1.62 -4.79 -12.60
CA ALA A 58 -2.20 -3.54 -13.12
C ALA A 58 -1.87 -3.34 -14.60
N VAL A 59 -0.63 -3.55 -14.99
CA VAL A 59 -0.20 -3.46 -16.38
C VAL A 59 -0.93 -4.49 -17.25
N LEU A 60 -1.00 -5.74 -16.81
CA LEU A 60 -1.72 -6.78 -17.54
C LEU A 60 -3.20 -6.45 -17.68
N MET A 61 -3.84 -5.94 -16.63
CA MET A 61 -5.24 -5.51 -16.70
C MET A 61 -5.45 -4.43 -17.75
N VAL A 62 -4.59 -3.41 -17.77
CA VAL A 62 -4.67 -2.32 -18.77
C VAL A 62 -4.40 -2.83 -20.19
N MET A 63 -3.43 -3.74 -20.35
CA MET A 63 -3.11 -4.35 -21.63
C MET A 63 -4.30 -5.15 -22.18
N TYR A 64 -4.95 -5.96 -21.36
CA TYR A 64 -6.14 -6.71 -21.79
C TYR A 64 -7.33 -5.80 -22.11
N GLN A 65 -7.55 -4.74 -21.34
CA GLN A 65 -8.59 -3.76 -21.66
C GLN A 65 -8.30 -3.01 -22.96
N GLY A 66 -7.06 -2.61 -23.16
CA GLY A 66 -6.62 -1.97 -24.40
C GLY A 66 -6.76 -2.89 -25.62
N ALA A 67 -6.34 -4.14 -25.46
CA ALA A 67 -6.50 -5.14 -26.53
C ALA A 67 -7.98 -5.37 -26.86
N ALA A 68 -8.85 -5.47 -25.86
CA ALA A 68 -10.29 -5.61 -26.08
C ALA A 68 -10.86 -4.41 -26.84
N ALA A 69 -10.44 -3.19 -26.48
CA ALA A 69 -10.88 -1.97 -27.15
C ALA A 69 -10.42 -1.89 -28.62
N LEU A 70 -9.18 -2.30 -28.90
CA LEU A 70 -8.63 -2.31 -30.25
C LEU A 70 -9.24 -3.39 -31.13
N LEU A 71 -9.58 -4.53 -30.57
CA LEU A 71 -10.17 -5.65 -31.29
C LEU A 71 -11.68 -5.50 -31.52
N GLN A 72 -12.31 -4.60 -30.81
CA GLN A 72 -13.75 -4.38 -30.89
C GLN A 72 -14.30 -4.16 -32.31
N PRO A 73 -13.63 -3.42 -33.21
CA PRO A 73 -14.13 -3.22 -34.58
C PRO A 73 -13.87 -4.40 -35.51
N VAL A 74 -12.98 -5.34 -35.16
CA VAL A 74 -12.48 -6.36 -36.09
C VAL A 74 -12.89 -7.77 -35.66
N CYS A 75 -13.08 -8.03 -34.39
CA CYS A 75 -13.31 -9.37 -33.85
C CYS A 75 -14.75 -9.63 -33.42
N ASP A 76 -15.10 -10.92 -33.42
CA ASP A 76 -16.37 -11.41 -32.91
C ASP A 76 -16.57 -11.09 -31.43
N LYS A 77 -17.81 -10.75 -31.08
CA LYS A 77 -18.21 -10.43 -29.70
C LYS A 77 -17.83 -11.50 -28.68
N ARG A 78 -17.75 -12.75 -29.08
CA ARG A 78 -17.32 -13.85 -28.21
C ARG A 78 -15.89 -13.75 -27.75
N ILE A 79 -14.99 -13.38 -28.66
CA ILE A 79 -13.56 -13.21 -28.36
C ILE A 79 -13.34 -12.01 -27.46
N ILE A 80 -14.02 -10.91 -27.74
CA ILE A 80 -13.97 -9.70 -26.94
C ILE A 80 -14.47 -9.95 -25.51
N SER A 81 -15.57 -10.68 -25.37
CA SER A 81 -16.11 -11.05 -24.06
C SER A 81 -15.12 -11.90 -23.26
N CYS A 82 -14.39 -12.81 -23.91
CA CYS A 82 -13.37 -13.62 -23.28
C CYS A 82 -12.21 -12.75 -22.75
N ILE A 83 -11.71 -11.83 -23.56
CA ILE A 83 -10.62 -10.92 -23.19
C ILE A 83 -11.05 -9.97 -22.05
N GLN A 84 -12.28 -9.47 -22.11
CA GLN A 84 -12.84 -8.64 -21.04
C GLN A 84 -13.01 -9.44 -19.73
N GLY A 85 -13.39 -10.70 -19.82
CA GLY A 85 -13.44 -11.59 -18.67
C GLY A 85 -12.06 -11.78 -18.02
N MET A 86 -11.02 -11.93 -18.83
CA MET A 86 -9.64 -12.00 -18.32
C MET A 86 -9.22 -10.69 -17.65
N ALA A 87 -9.53 -9.56 -18.25
CA ALA A 87 -9.25 -8.24 -17.66
C ALA A 87 -9.98 -8.06 -16.32
N ALA A 88 -11.24 -8.46 -16.24
CA ALA A 88 -12.02 -8.43 -15.00
C ALA A 88 -11.42 -9.35 -13.93
N GLY A 89 -10.98 -10.54 -14.31
CA GLY A 89 -10.29 -11.47 -13.41
C GLY A 89 -9.01 -10.88 -12.82
N HIS A 90 -8.19 -10.24 -13.65
CA HIS A 90 -6.98 -9.54 -13.17
C HIS A 90 -7.32 -8.37 -12.24
N GLY A 91 -8.41 -7.65 -12.52
CA GLY A 91 -8.90 -6.58 -11.65
C GLY A 91 -9.34 -7.10 -10.29
N LEU A 92 -10.01 -8.25 -10.24
CA LEU A 92 -10.38 -8.88 -8.97
C LEU A 92 -9.16 -9.34 -8.17
N LEU A 93 -8.20 -9.97 -8.84
CA LEU A 93 -6.93 -10.39 -8.21
C LEU A 93 -6.19 -9.19 -7.62
N LEU A 94 -6.14 -8.08 -8.36
CA LEU A 94 -5.53 -6.85 -7.90
C LEU A 94 -6.21 -6.33 -6.62
N ARG A 95 -7.53 -6.31 -6.59
CA ARG A 95 -8.31 -5.88 -5.42
C ARG A 95 -8.05 -6.78 -4.21
N ILE A 96 -8.09 -8.09 -4.41
CA ILE A 96 -7.82 -9.05 -3.34
C ILE A 96 -6.41 -8.86 -2.79
N THR A 97 -5.43 -8.67 -3.65
CA THR A 97 -4.04 -8.44 -3.25
C THR A 97 -3.90 -7.14 -2.44
N LEU A 98 -4.55 -6.06 -2.86
CA LEU A 98 -4.54 -4.80 -2.12
C LEU A 98 -5.23 -4.90 -0.77
N TYR A 99 -6.38 -5.56 -0.69
CA TYR A 99 -7.06 -5.78 0.58
C TYR A 99 -6.25 -6.65 1.52
N SER A 100 -5.63 -7.71 1.01
CA SER A 100 -4.76 -8.59 1.79
C SER A 100 -3.56 -7.82 2.34
N LEU A 101 -2.93 -7.00 1.52
CA LEU A 101 -1.83 -6.13 1.93
C LEU A 101 -2.27 -5.16 3.03
N PHE A 102 -3.42 -4.51 2.83
CA PHE A 102 -3.97 -3.58 3.80
C PHE A 102 -4.24 -4.23 5.15
N LEU A 103 -4.89 -5.40 5.14
CA LEU A 103 -5.14 -6.16 6.37
C LEU A 103 -3.85 -6.58 7.06
N PHE A 104 -2.85 -6.97 6.29
CA PHE A 104 -1.55 -7.36 6.83
C PHE A 104 -0.84 -6.19 7.52
N ILE A 105 -0.84 -5.02 6.88
CA ILE A 105 -0.30 -3.78 7.47
C ILE A 105 -1.06 -3.43 8.76
N LEU A 106 -2.38 -3.59 8.75
CA LEU A 106 -3.24 -3.31 9.89
C LEU A 106 -2.90 -4.23 11.08
N VAL A 107 -2.73 -5.52 10.82
CA VAL A 107 -2.31 -6.50 11.85
C VAL A 107 -0.95 -6.14 12.44
N ILE A 108 0.03 -5.80 11.61
CA ILE A 108 1.36 -5.37 12.08
C ILE A 108 1.23 -4.09 12.92
N ALA A 109 0.45 -3.12 12.46
CA ALA A 109 0.24 -1.86 13.18
C ALA A 109 -0.39 -2.09 14.56
N ILE A 110 -1.41 -2.94 14.66
CA ILE A 110 -2.06 -3.29 15.92
C ILE A 110 -1.09 -4.02 16.86
N THR A 111 -0.32 -4.96 16.31
CA THR A 111 0.68 -5.69 17.09
C THR A 111 1.75 -4.76 17.64
N CYS A 112 2.25 -3.85 16.84
CA CYS A 112 3.22 -2.84 17.28
C CYS A 112 2.64 -1.90 18.32
N ALA A 113 1.40 -1.45 18.14
CA ALA A 113 0.71 -0.61 19.10
C ALA A 113 0.46 -1.35 20.43
N GLY A 114 0.03 -2.60 20.36
CA GLY A 114 -0.20 -3.42 21.56
C GLY A 114 1.06 -3.65 22.38
N THR A 115 2.19 -3.88 21.72
CA THR A 115 3.47 -4.04 22.43
C THR A 115 3.95 -2.74 23.07
N ASN A 116 3.67 -1.60 22.47
CA ASN A 116 4.01 -0.30 23.05
C ASN A 116 3.22 0.00 24.32
N VAL A 117 1.93 -0.30 24.32
CA VAL A 117 1.06 -0.08 25.50
C VAL A 117 1.52 -0.93 26.67
N THR A 118 1.96 -2.15 26.41
CA THR A 118 2.45 -3.05 27.47
C THR A 118 3.69 -2.49 28.15
N TYR A 119 4.57 -1.83 27.40
CA TYR A 119 5.76 -1.21 27.98
C TYR A 119 5.47 0.08 28.73
N LEU A 120 4.47 0.83 28.31
CA LEU A 120 4.05 2.05 29.02
C LEU A 120 3.28 1.74 30.31
N ALA A 121 2.61 0.61 30.37
CA ALA A 121 1.90 0.16 31.56
C ALA A 121 2.81 -0.53 32.60
N ALA A 122 3.99 -0.95 32.21
CA ALA A 122 5.00 -1.52 33.08
C ALA A 122 5.98 -0.45 33.54
#